data_acdfcd4659afb3051263e8d72e8ad7d0
#
_entry.id   acdfcd4659afb3051263e8d72e8ad7d0
#
_cell.length_a   1.000
_cell.length_b   1.000
_cell.length_c   1.000
_cell.angle_alpha   90.00
_cell.angle_beta   90.00
_cell.angle_gamma   90.00
#
_symmetry.space_group_name_H-M   'P 1'
#
loop_
_entity.id
_entity.type
_entity.pdbx_description
1 polymer ?
#
loop_
_entity_poly.entity_id
_entity_poly.type
_entity_poly.pdbx_seq_one_letter_code
_entity_poly.pdbx_strand_id
1 'polypeptide(L)'
;MKVFALVPVVSVLDGKAALPAGPGWEPEPVLASPAVAARAWYDQGARRIQVVDSQVVDANSPNTAAITHLVHELHGQAWVDLVSGVHDDLSLRAALHIGPTQVVLSAAAVADHDFVRRAVEHHGDRVTARMVIGNGGLIHAPGTAADGLRVLDVLGDLEAIGVQRYLVNDATRHGHWWQSHQDVLAEFVRTTDRPVTAGSGVDSLEHLHELCDLVPFGLDSAVIGHALDAGVFTFADALAAIAARYDPYEWGPAQP
;
A
#
# COMPACT_ATOMS: atom_id res chain seq x y z
N MET A 1 12.14 -16.75 -11.28
CA MET A 1 12.44 -16.33 -9.88
C MET A 1 11.18 -15.71 -9.34
N LYS A 2 10.82 -15.83 -8.04
CA LYS A 2 9.65 -15.09 -7.51
C LYS A 2 10.01 -13.61 -7.47
N VAL A 3 9.04 -12.76 -7.79
CA VAL A 3 9.19 -11.30 -7.77
C VAL A 3 8.89 -10.78 -6.37
N PHE A 4 9.67 -9.82 -5.90
CA PHE A 4 9.40 -9.07 -4.68
C PHE A 4 9.63 -7.58 -4.92
N ALA A 5 8.55 -6.82 -5.00
CA ALA A 5 8.63 -5.40 -5.33
C ALA A 5 8.86 -4.53 -4.10
N LEU A 6 9.75 -3.55 -4.24
CA LEU A 6 9.85 -2.43 -3.31
C LEU A 6 8.98 -1.27 -3.81
N VAL A 7 8.11 -0.78 -2.94
CA VAL A 7 7.06 0.19 -3.28
C VAL A 7 7.34 1.50 -2.53
N PRO A 8 8.05 2.46 -3.14
CA PRO A 8 8.23 3.77 -2.53
C PRO A 8 6.91 4.54 -2.49
N VAL A 9 6.80 5.45 -1.53
CA VAL A 9 5.60 6.26 -1.30
C VAL A 9 5.79 7.66 -1.87
N VAL A 10 4.74 8.18 -2.50
CA VAL A 10 4.58 9.60 -2.83
C VAL A 10 3.32 10.10 -2.12
N SER A 11 3.48 10.79 -1.02
CA SER A 11 2.39 11.50 -0.35
C SER A 11 2.08 12.81 -1.07
N VAL A 12 0.80 13.15 -1.20
CA VAL A 12 0.36 14.39 -1.87
C VAL A 12 -0.44 15.24 -0.89
N LEU A 13 0.01 16.49 -0.70
CA LEU A 13 -0.58 17.48 0.16
C LEU A 13 -0.58 18.84 -0.57
N ASP A 14 -1.74 19.53 -0.63
CA ASP A 14 -1.89 20.83 -1.31
C ASP A 14 -1.36 20.83 -2.76
N GLY A 15 -1.58 19.71 -3.48
CA GLY A 15 -1.13 19.52 -4.85
C GLY A 15 0.39 19.33 -5.01
N LYS A 16 1.13 19.18 -3.92
CA LYS A 16 2.58 19.00 -3.90
C LYS A 16 2.96 17.64 -3.32
N ALA A 17 4.14 17.15 -3.65
CA ALA A 17 4.72 16.03 -2.93
C ALA A 17 4.97 16.46 -1.48
N ALA A 18 4.75 15.56 -0.55
CA ALA A 18 4.96 15.79 0.87
C ALA A 18 5.76 14.63 1.48
N LEU A 19 6.50 14.90 2.54
CA LEU A 19 7.00 13.84 3.39
C LEU A 19 5.81 13.16 4.07
N PRO A 20 5.78 11.82 4.15
CA PRO A 20 4.67 11.14 4.79
C PRO A 20 4.58 11.52 6.27
N ALA A 21 3.34 11.64 6.76
CA ALA A 21 3.11 11.82 8.19
C ALA A 21 3.68 10.63 8.97
N GLY A 22 4.38 10.93 10.04
CA GLY A 22 4.90 9.93 10.98
C GLY A 22 4.48 10.25 12.42
N PRO A 23 4.76 9.38 13.39
CA PRO A 23 4.45 9.65 14.78
C PRO A 23 5.15 10.94 15.27
N GLY A 24 4.36 11.98 15.54
CA GLY A 24 4.86 13.29 15.96
C GLY A 24 5.31 14.19 14.80
N TRP A 25 5.04 13.80 13.56
CA TRP A 25 5.34 14.61 12.37
C TRP A 25 4.05 14.92 11.63
N GLU A 26 3.80 16.21 11.42
CA GLU A 26 2.80 16.65 10.45
C GLU A 26 3.37 16.49 9.04
N PRO A 27 2.52 16.15 8.01
CA PRO A 27 3.00 16.08 6.64
C PRO A 27 3.46 17.47 6.19
N GLU A 28 4.70 17.56 5.73
CA GLU A 28 5.27 18.81 5.22
C GLU A 28 5.34 18.78 3.69
N PRO A 29 4.78 19.79 2.98
CA PRO A 29 4.91 19.86 1.54
C PRO A 29 6.37 20.06 1.14
N VAL A 30 6.87 19.20 0.26
CA VAL A 30 8.15 19.42 -0.43
C VAL A 30 7.88 20.26 -1.68
N LEU A 31 8.81 21.13 -2.06
CA LEU A 31 8.63 22.02 -3.22
C LEU A 31 8.63 21.29 -4.58
N ALA A 32 8.42 19.98 -4.61
CA ALA A 32 8.41 19.17 -5.82
C ALA A 32 6.99 18.83 -6.27
N SER A 33 6.78 18.73 -7.57
CA SER A 33 5.58 18.13 -8.14
C SER A 33 5.51 16.64 -7.78
N PRO A 34 4.33 16.09 -7.41
CA PRO A 34 4.17 14.65 -7.20
C PRO A 34 4.62 13.80 -8.39
N ALA A 35 4.38 14.25 -9.62
CA ALA A 35 4.84 13.57 -10.83
C ALA A 35 6.37 13.52 -10.92
N VAL A 36 7.06 14.60 -10.57
CA VAL A 36 8.54 14.63 -10.54
C VAL A 36 9.08 13.68 -9.46
N ALA A 37 8.48 13.65 -8.28
CA ALA A 37 8.89 12.73 -7.22
C ALA A 37 8.68 11.26 -7.63
N ALA A 38 7.52 10.94 -8.21
CA ALA A 38 7.22 9.59 -8.69
C ALA A 38 8.16 9.17 -9.83
N ARG A 39 8.48 10.08 -10.74
CA ARG A 39 9.44 9.85 -11.84
C ARG A 39 10.84 9.57 -11.28
N ALA A 40 11.28 10.30 -10.26
CA ALA A 40 12.57 10.06 -9.62
C ALA A 40 12.67 8.66 -9.00
N TRP A 41 11.58 8.13 -8.42
CA TRP A 41 11.55 6.73 -7.96
C TRP A 41 11.60 5.73 -9.11
N TYR A 42 10.84 5.98 -10.18
CA TYR A 42 10.88 5.14 -11.37
C TYR A 42 12.29 5.07 -11.99
N ASP A 43 12.96 6.21 -12.12
CA ASP A 43 14.31 6.30 -12.67
C ASP A 43 15.36 5.59 -11.79
N GLN A 44 15.10 5.47 -10.48
CA GLN A 44 15.90 4.67 -9.56
C GLN A 44 15.57 3.16 -9.61
N GLY A 45 14.62 2.74 -10.41
CA GLY A 45 14.29 1.32 -10.60
C GLY A 45 12.97 0.88 -9.98
N ALA A 46 12.19 1.76 -9.33
CA ALA A 46 10.86 1.40 -8.85
C ALA A 46 9.95 1.03 -10.03
N ARG A 47 9.23 -0.08 -9.92
CA ARG A 47 8.25 -0.54 -10.90
C ARG A 47 6.83 -0.52 -10.35
N ARG A 48 6.68 -0.27 -9.07
CA ARG A 48 5.43 -0.06 -8.36
C ARG A 48 5.61 1.10 -7.40
N ILE A 49 4.66 2.02 -7.34
CA ILE A 49 4.70 3.23 -6.53
C ILE A 49 3.37 3.40 -5.82
N GLN A 50 3.39 3.64 -4.51
CA GLN A 50 2.19 3.96 -3.76
C GLN A 50 2.01 5.47 -3.69
N VAL A 51 0.84 5.95 -4.13
CA VAL A 51 0.44 7.36 -4.04
C VAL A 51 -0.59 7.51 -2.94
N VAL A 52 -0.29 8.37 -1.97
CA VAL A 52 -1.17 8.64 -0.83
C VAL A 52 -1.74 10.04 -0.93
N ASP A 53 -3.05 10.14 -1.07
CA ASP A 53 -3.76 11.40 -0.96
C ASP A 53 -4.01 11.73 0.52
N SER A 54 -3.32 12.76 1.02
CA SER A 54 -3.35 13.13 2.43
C SER A 54 -4.50 14.05 2.83
N GLN A 55 -5.37 14.44 1.88
CA GLN A 55 -6.42 15.45 2.10
C GLN A 55 -7.81 15.06 1.55
N VAL A 56 -8.06 13.77 1.38
CA VAL A 56 -9.38 13.32 0.92
C VAL A 56 -10.47 13.60 1.96
N VAL A 57 -11.54 14.27 1.52
CA VAL A 57 -12.78 14.45 2.28
C VAL A 57 -13.95 14.13 1.34
N ASP A 58 -14.78 13.16 1.72
CA ASP A 58 -16.02 12.78 1.02
C ASP A 58 -15.87 12.64 -0.51
N ALA A 59 -14.93 11.85 -0.97
CA ALA A 59 -14.59 11.63 -2.38
C ALA A 59 -14.08 12.87 -3.14
N ASN A 60 -13.81 13.97 -2.45
CA ASN A 60 -13.20 15.16 -3.01
C ASN A 60 -11.79 15.34 -2.45
N SER A 61 -10.89 15.79 -3.29
CA SER A 61 -9.54 16.12 -2.85
C SER A 61 -9.00 17.29 -3.66
N PRO A 62 -8.34 18.26 -3.00
CA PRO A 62 -7.60 19.31 -3.69
C PRO A 62 -6.41 18.75 -4.49
N ASN A 63 -6.00 17.52 -4.20
CA ASN A 63 -4.86 16.84 -4.81
C ASN A 63 -5.22 16.12 -6.12
N THR A 64 -6.51 15.98 -6.47
CA THR A 64 -6.96 15.16 -7.61
C THR A 64 -6.23 15.49 -8.91
N ALA A 65 -6.05 16.77 -9.25
CA ALA A 65 -5.38 17.17 -10.49
C ALA A 65 -3.90 16.76 -10.50
N ALA A 66 -3.20 16.94 -9.36
CA ALA A 66 -1.78 16.59 -9.23
C ALA A 66 -1.58 15.06 -9.28
N ILE A 67 -2.46 14.30 -8.63
CA ILE A 67 -2.44 12.82 -8.64
C ILE A 67 -2.77 12.31 -10.05
N THR A 68 -3.77 12.88 -10.73
CA THR A 68 -4.10 12.51 -12.11
C THR A 68 -2.89 12.73 -13.04
N HIS A 69 -2.22 13.85 -12.91
CA HIS A 69 -1.00 14.12 -13.70
C HIS A 69 0.09 13.08 -13.43
N LEU A 70 0.36 12.76 -12.14
CA LEU A 70 1.32 11.72 -11.76
C LEU A 70 0.98 10.36 -12.38
N VAL A 71 -0.28 9.93 -12.27
CA VAL A 71 -0.74 8.64 -12.81
C VAL A 71 -0.56 8.58 -14.32
N HIS A 72 -0.87 9.68 -15.03
CA HIS A 72 -0.66 9.78 -16.48
C HIS A 72 0.82 9.70 -16.88
N GLU A 73 1.72 10.37 -16.15
CA GLU A 73 3.17 10.33 -16.39
C GLU A 73 3.75 8.91 -16.26
N LEU A 74 3.20 8.10 -15.37
CA LEU A 74 3.67 6.73 -15.15
C LEU A 74 2.88 5.67 -15.92
N HIS A 75 1.85 6.08 -16.68
CA HIS A 75 0.99 5.14 -17.39
C HIS A 75 1.79 4.21 -18.32
N GLY A 76 1.56 2.89 -18.21
CA GLY A 76 2.30 1.89 -18.98
C GLY A 76 3.77 1.69 -18.59
N GLN A 77 4.29 2.44 -17.61
CA GLN A 77 5.68 2.36 -17.16
C GLN A 77 5.82 1.74 -15.77
N ALA A 78 4.97 2.16 -14.83
CA ALA A 78 4.96 1.65 -13.46
C ALA A 78 3.54 1.37 -13.00
N TRP A 79 3.42 0.46 -12.05
CA TRP A 79 2.19 0.17 -11.35
C TRP A 79 1.95 1.25 -10.28
N VAL A 80 0.77 1.85 -10.26
CA VAL A 80 0.41 2.88 -9.27
C VAL A 80 -0.71 2.37 -8.37
N ASP A 81 -0.43 2.30 -7.06
CA ASP A 81 -1.42 2.05 -6.02
C ASP A 81 -1.91 3.37 -5.45
N LEU A 82 -3.19 3.67 -5.59
CA LEU A 82 -3.78 4.89 -5.03
C LEU A 82 -4.44 4.61 -3.68
N VAL A 83 -3.94 5.26 -2.63
CA VAL A 83 -4.53 5.31 -1.29
C VAL A 83 -5.19 6.66 -1.10
N SER A 84 -6.53 6.71 -1.20
CA SER A 84 -7.31 7.94 -1.16
C SER A 84 -8.58 7.84 -0.30
N GLY A 85 -8.51 7.06 0.78
CA GLY A 85 -9.62 6.96 1.75
C GLY A 85 -10.90 6.35 1.21
N VAL A 86 -10.82 5.51 0.17
CA VAL A 86 -11.99 4.89 -0.47
C VAL A 86 -12.78 4.00 0.48
N HIS A 87 -14.05 4.30 0.67
CA HIS A 87 -14.92 3.61 1.64
C HIS A 87 -16.36 3.38 1.14
N ASP A 88 -16.71 3.84 -0.07
CA ASP A 88 -18.03 3.65 -0.71
C ASP A 88 -17.94 3.68 -2.24
N ASP A 89 -19.07 3.43 -2.90
CA ASP A 89 -19.15 3.40 -4.38
C ASP A 89 -18.82 4.75 -5.04
N LEU A 90 -19.04 5.88 -4.35
CA LEU A 90 -18.76 7.21 -4.88
C LEU A 90 -17.26 7.49 -4.86
N SER A 91 -16.62 7.28 -3.72
CA SER A 91 -15.17 7.46 -3.56
C SER A 91 -14.38 6.46 -4.40
N LEU A 92 -14.87 5.21 -4.56
CA LEU A 92 -14.28 4.22 -5.45
C LEU A 92 -14.31 4.68 -6.92
N ARG A 93 -15.46 5.15 -7.41
CA ARG A 93 -15.57 5.67 -8.79
C ARG A 93 -14.68 6.87 -9.02
N ALA A 94 -14.60 7.80 -8.06
CA ALA A 94 -13.72 8.96 -8.14
C ALA A 94 -12.25 8.54 -8.25
N ALA A 95 -11.80 7.61 -7.40
CA ALA A 95 -10.43 7.09 -7.42
C ALA A 95 -10.10 6.34 -8.73
N LEU A 96 -11.02 5.50 -9.21
CA LEU A 96 -10.85 4.77 -10.47
C LEU A 96 -10.80 5.70 -11.69
N HIS A 97 -11.52 6.83 -11.65
CA HIS A 97 -11.51 7.82 -12.74
C HIS A 97 -10.15 8.51 -12.91
N ILE A 98 -9.35 8.60 -11.85
CA ILE A 98 -7.96 9.08 -11.91
C ILE A 98 -7.08 8.18 -12.80
N GLY A 99 -7.41 6.89 -12.89
CA GLY A 99 -6.73 5.92 -13.76
C GLY A 99 -5.54 5.17 -13.13
N PRO A 100 -5.45 5.00 -11.78
CA PRO A 100 -4.37 4.22 -11.17
C PRO A 100 -4.48 2.75 -11.58
N THR A 101 -3.40 1.98 -11.39
CA THR A 101 -3.42 0.53 -11.62
C THR A 101 -4.28 -0.16 -10.57
N GLN A 102 -4.13 0.27 -9.31
CA GLN A 102 -4.89 -0.26 -8.17
C GLN A 102 -5.49 0.87 -7.34
N VAL A 103 -6.68 0.64 -6.83
CA VAL A 103 -7.30 1.48 -5.80
C VAL A 103 -7.33 0.71 -4.49
N VAL A 104 -6.81 1.33 -3.43
CA VAL A 104 -6.76 0.73 -2.10
C VAL A 104 -8.02 1.12 -1.33
N LEU A 105 -8.86 0.14 -1.01
CA LEU A 105 -10.00 0.32 -0.11
C LEU A 105 -9.51 0.62 1.31
N SER A 106 -10.12 1.58 1.98
CA SER A 106 -9.73 1.95 3.35
C SER A 106 -9.97 0.81 4.35
N ALA A 107 -9.32 0.87 5.51
CA ALA A 107 -9.59 -0.09 6.57
C ALA A 107 -11.05 -0.03 7.06
N ALA A 108 -11.69 1.14 6.97
CA ALA A 108 -13.11 1.28 7.28
C ALA A 108 -14.02 0.57 6.25
N ALA A 109 -13.62 0.56 4.98
CA ALA A 109 -14.37 -0.07 3.90
C ALA A 109 -14.51 -1.57 4.05
N VAL A 110 -13.50 -2.26 4.60
CA VAL A 110 -13.51 -3.72 4.76
C VAL A 110 -14.56 -4.20 5.76
N ALA A 111 -15.14 -3.31 6.56
CA ALA A 111 -16.26 -3.60 7.44
C ALA A 111 -17.62 -3.67 6.71
N ASP A 112 -17.73 -3.04 5.53
CA ASP A 112 -18.92 -3.10 4.68
C ASP A 112 -18.75 -4.18 3.60
N HIS A 113 -19.10 -5.40 3.95
CA HIS A 113 -18.97 -6.57 3.06
C HIS A 113 -19.80 -6.42 1.78
N ASP A 114 -20.93 -5.71 1.81
CA ASP A 114 -21.74 -5.50 0.62
C ASP A 114 -21.09 -4.51 -0.35
N PHE A 115 -20.46 -3.45 0.17
CA PHE A 115 -19.63 -2.56 -0.64
C PHE A 115 -18.43 -3.30 -1.23
N VAL A 116 -17.65 -4.04 -0.40
CA VAL A 116 -16.48 -4.78 -0.89
C VAL A 116 -16.87 -5.78 -1.97
N ARG A 117 -18.00 -6.49 -1.80
CA ARG A 117 -18.51 -7.43 -2.83
C ARG A 117 -18.78 -6.73 -4.15
N ARG A 118 -19.51 -5.62 -4.14
CA ARG A 118 -19.75 -4.83 -5.37
C ARG A 118 -18.47 -4.33 -6.00
N ALA A 119 -17.53 -3.85 -5.19
CA ALA A 119 -16.22 -3.36 -5.66
C ALA A 119 -15.43 -4.46 -6.38
N VAL A 120 -15.38 -5.67 -5.80
CA VAL A 120 -14.70 -6.84 -6.38
C VAL A 120 -15.42 -7.36 -7.63
N GLU A 121 -16.76 -7.48 -7.61
CA GLU A 121 -17.56 -7.95 -8.75
C GLU A 121 -17.40 -7.06 -9.99
N HIS A 122 -17.30 -5.73 -9.80
CA HIS A 122 -17.22 -4.79 -10.91
C HIS A 122 -15.81 -4.42 -11.35
N HIS A 123 -14.83 -4.51 -10.43
CA HIS A 123 -13.48 -3.99 -10.65
C HIS A 123 -12.38 -5.02 -10.43
N GLY A 124 -12.73 -6.22 -9.90
CA GLY A 124 -11.87 -7.39 -9.82
C GLY A 124 -10.51 -7.10 -9.22
N ASP A 125 -9.47 -7.30 -10.02
CA ASP A 125 -8.08 -7.15 -9.66
C ASP A 125 -7.60 -5.69 -9.52
N ARG A 126 -8.46 -4.70 -9.81
CA ARG A 126 -8.13 -3.28 -9.65
C ARG A 126 -8.37 -2.74 -8.24
N VAL A 127 -8.85 -3.56 -7.32
CA VAL A 127 -9.06 -3.18 -5.93
C VAL A 127 -8.21 -4.01 -4.98
N THR A 128 -7.63 -3.34 -3.98
CA THR A 128 -6.83 -3.93 -2.92
C THR A 128 -7.50 -3.66 -1.58
N ALA A 129 -7.77 -4.68 -0.79
CA ALA A 129 -8.33 -4.49 0.55
C ALA A 129 -7.21 -4.13 1.54
N ARG A 130 -7.37 -3.01 2.26
CA ARG A 130 -6.41 -2.61 3.30
C ARG A 130 -6.83 -3.19 4.65
N MET A 131 -5.94 -3.98 5.23
CA MET A 131 -6.06 -4.49 6.58
C MET A 131 -5.10 -3.73 7.49
N VAL A 132 -5.60 -3.17 8.58
CA VAL A 132 -4.76 -2.52 9.59
C VAL A 132 -4.81 -3.34 10.84
N ILE A 133 -3.65 -3.88 11.24
CA ILE A 133 -3.52 -4.79 12.39
C ILE A 133 -3.11 -3.98 13.61
N GLY A 134 -3.92 -4.07 14.65
CA GLY A 134 -3.64 -3.54 15.98
C GLY A 134 -3.08 -4.60 16.93
N ASN A 135 -3.04 -4.28 18.22
CA ASN A 135 -2.53 -5.16 19.25
C ASN A 135 -3.26 -6.50 19.27
N GLY A 136 -2.51 -7.59 19.47
CA GLY A 136 -3.07 -8.94 19.59
C GLY A 136 -3.64 -9.54 18.31
N GLY A 137 -3.27 -9.00 17.12
CA GLY A 137 -3.77 -9.49 15.85
C GLY A 137 -5.23 -9.11 15.57
N LEU A 138 -5.70 -8.03 16.18
CA LEU A 138 -7.05 -7.51 15.97
C LEU A 138 -7.03 -6.43 14.87
N ILE A 139 -8.13 -6.30 14.15
CA ILE A 139 -8.31 -5.20 13.20
C ILE A 139 -8.37 -3.86 13.95
N HIS A 140 -7.65 -2.89 13.45
CA HIS A 140 -7.72 -1.49 13.89
C HIS A 140 -8.45 -0.65 12.84
N ALA A 141 -9.74 -0.49 13.03
CA ALA A 141 -10.62 0.30 12.19
C ALA A 141 -11.65 1.04 13.05
N PRO A 142 -11.22 2.03 13.85
CA PRO A 142 -12.07 2.70 14.85
C PRO A 142 -13.37 3.22 14.26
N GLY A 143 -14.48 2.97 14.96
CA GLY A 143 -15.82 3.40 14.56
C GLY A 143 -16.50 2.52 13.53
N THR A 144 -15.91 1.38 13.17
CA THR A 144 -16.52 0.40 12.24
C THR A 144 -16.85 -0.92 12.92
N ALA A 145 -17.65 -1.75 12.26
CA ALA A 145 -18.00 -3.09 12.77
C ALA A 145 -16.82 -4.07 12.75
N ALA A 146 -15.75 -3.78 11.99
CA ALA A 146 -14.56 -4.62 11.96
C ALA A 146 -13.57 -4.32 13.09
N ASP A 147 -13.71 -3.18 13.79
CA ASP A 147 -12.77 -2.80 14.84
C ASP A 147 -12.76 -3.82 15.98
N GLY A 148 -11.58 -4.30 16.35
CA GLY A 148 -11.40 -5.31 17.38
C GLY A 148 -11.73 -6.75 16.99
N LEU A 149 -12.14 -7.02 15.74
CA LEU A 149 -12.28 -8.39 15.23
C LEU A 149 -10.89 -9.02 14.99
N ARG A 150 -10.83 -10.35 15.03
CA ARG A 150 -9.59 -11.05 14.68
C ARG A 150 -9.29 -10.90 13.20
N VAL A 151 -8.05 -10.56 12.87
CA VAL A 151 -7.64 -10.30 11.48
C VAL A 151 -7.90 -11.51 10.56
N LEU A 152 -7.71 -12.74 11.05
CA LEU A 152 -7.90 -13.94 10.25
C LEU A 152 -9.39 -14.26 10.00
N ASP A 153 -10.28 -13.88 10.93
CA ASP A 153 -11.72 -14.05 10.74
C ASP A 153 -12.20 -13.08 9.63
N VAL A 154 -11.76 -11.82 9.68
CA VAL A 154 -12.05 -10.84 8.62
C VAL A 154 -11.41 -11.24 7.28
N LEU A 155 -10.20 -11.79 7.29
CA LEU A 155 -9.57 -12.35 6.09
C LEU A 155 -10.46 -13.44 5.47
N GLY A 156 -10.99 -14.38 6.26
CA GLY A 156 -11.88 -15.43 5.77
C GLY A 156 -13.14 -14.89 5.09
N ASP A 157 -13.75 -13.85 5.66
CA ASP A 157 -14.91 -13.18 5.07
C ASP A 157 -14.57 -12.49 3.73
N LEU A 158 -13.43 -11.80 3.65
CA LEU A 158 -12.96 -11.14 2.44
C LEU A 158 -12.54 -12.13 1.34
N GLU A 159 -11.96 -13.28 1.71
CA GLU A 159 -11.68 -14.39 0.79
C GLU A 159 -12.98 -14.96 0.19
N ALA A 160 -14.01 -15.14 1.01
CA ALA A 160 -15.33 -15.59 0.56
C ALA A 160 -16.02 -14.59 -0.39
N ILE A 161 -15.75 -13.30 -0.23
CA ILE A 161 -16.20 -12.24 -1.15
C ILE A 161 -15.42 -12.28 -2.46
N GLY A 162 -14.19 -12.79 -2.48
CA GLY A 162 -13.35 -12.91 -3.67
C GLY A 162 -12.32 -11.78 -3.82
N VAL A 163 -11.90 -11.13 -2.73
CA VAL A 163 -10.82 -10.14 -2.75
C VAL A 163 -9.55 -10.75 -3.34
N GLN A 164 -8.89 -10.02 -4.24
CA GLN A 164 -7.77 -10.53 -5.02
C GLN A 164 -6.39 -10.12 -4.51
N ARG A 165 -6.31 -9.10 -3.63
CA ARG A 165 -5.05 -8.55 -3.11
C ARG A 165 -5.26 -7.85 -1.77
N TYR A 166 -4.26 -7.93 -0.91
CA TYR A 166 -4.25 -7.30 0.40
C TYR A 166 -3.08 -6.34 0.58
N LEU A 167 -3.34 -5.20 1.24
CA LEU A 167 -2.33 -4.30 1.79
C LEU A 167 -2.44 -4.36 3.31
N VAL A 168 -1.42 -4.88 3.97
CA VAL A 168 -1.45 -5.12 5.43
C VAL A 168 -0.55 -4.13 6.15
N ASN A 169 -1.14 -3.28 6.98
CA ASN A 169 -0.45 -2.27 7.77
C ASN A 169 -0.46 -2.63 9.26
N ASP A 170 0.58 -2.22 9.98
CA ASP A 170 0.63 -2.23 11.44
C ASP A 170 0.14 -0.88 11.98
N ALA A 171 -0.81 -0.91 12.93
CA ALA A 171 -1.37 0.26 13.62
C ALA A 171 -0.60 0.67 14.86
N THR A 172 0.44 -0.05 15.26
CA THR A 172 1.22 0.30 16.45
C THR A 172 1.94 1.63 16.26
N ARG A 173 2.28 2.28 17.36
CA ARG A 173 2.71 3.69 17.44
C ARG A 173 3.80 4.12 16.45
N HIS A 174 4.49 3.17 15.83
CA HIS A 174 5.61 3.47 14.93
C HIS A 174 5.55 2.71 13.61
N GLY A 175 4.48 1.95 13.36
CA GLY A 175 4.39 1.11 12.16
C GLY A 175 5.49 0.05 12.06
N HIS A 176 6.10 -0.28 13.18
CA HIS A 176 7.19 -1.24 13.25
C HIS A 176 6.62 -2.65 13.42
N TRP A 177 6.63 -3.45 12.38
CA TRP A 177 6.26 -4.87 12.43
C TRP A 177 7.08 -5.67 13.44
N TRP A 178 8.28 -5.18 13.73
CA TRP A 178 9.36 -5.96 14.30
C TRP A 178 9.19 -6.37 15.74
N GLN A 179 8.36 -5.72 16.51
CA GLN A 179 8.28 -6.04 17.93
C GLN A 179 6.95 -6.63 18.38
N SER A 180 5.91 -6.62 17.56
CA SER A 180 4.60 -7.07 18.02
C SER A 180 3.73 -7.82 17.00
N HIS A 181 3.96 -7.70 15.69
CA HIS A 181 3.02 -8.24 14.69
C HIS A 181 3.67 -9.00 13.52
N GLN A 182 4.98 -9.23 13.52
CA GLN A 182 5.64 -10.03 12.49
C GLN A 182 5.03 -11.44 12.39
N ASP A 183 4.74 -12.05 13.52
CA ASP A 183 4.08 -13.37 13.55
C ASP A 183 2.68 -13.31 12.93
N VAL A 184 1.93 -12.22 13.17
CA VAL A 184 0.58 -12.03 12.61
C VAL A 184 0.65 -11.80 11.09
N LEU A 185 1.60 -11.00 10.59
CA LEU A 185 1.81 -10.86 9.15
C LEU A 185 2.21 -12.19 8.51
N ALA A 186 3.10 -12.94 9.16
CA ALA A 186 3.53 -14.25 8.68
C ALA A 186 2.36 -15.26 8.67
N GLU A 187 1.51 -15.26 9.68
CA GLU A 187 0.31 -16.06 9.73
C GLU A 187 -0.70 -15.65 8.65
N PHE A 188 -0.93 -14.34 8.48
CA PHE A 188 -1.78 -13.77 7.43
C PHE A 188 -1.34 -14.23 6.03
N VAL A 189 -0.04 -14.04 5.71
CA VAL A 189 0.53 -14.41 4.41
C VAL A 189 0.46 -15.92 4.14
N ARG A 190 0.55 -16.75 5.18
CA ARG A 190 0.45 -18.22 5.04
C ARG A 190 -1.00 -18.71 4.95
N THR A 191 -1.96 -17.91 5.37
CA THR A 191 -3.39 -18.27 5.37
C THR A 191 -4.05 -17.97 4.04
N THR A 192 -3.60 -16.92 3.33
CA THR A 192 -4.16 -16.54 2.03
C THR A 192 -3.30 -17.03 0.87
N ASP A 193 -3.94 -17.42 -0.24
CA ASP A 193 -3.26 -17.67 -1.53
C ASP A 193 -3.15 -16.38 -2.40
N ARG A 194 -3.65 -15.24 -1.87
CA ARG A 194 -3.65 -13.97 -2.58
C ARG A 194 -2.36 -13.19 -2.34
N PRO A 195 -1.91 -12.37 -3.31
CA PRO A 195 -0.76 -11.52 -3.12
C PRO A 195 -0.96 -10.53 -1.95
N VAL A 196 0.05 -10.44 -1.10
CA VAL A 196 0.07 -9.56 0.06
C VAL A 196 1.18 -8.52 -0.07
N THR A 197 0.85 -7.27 0.17
CA THR A 197 1.80 -6.16 0.31
C THR A 197 1.98 -5.85 1.80
N ALA A 198 3.21 -5.86 2.30
CA ALA A 198 3.53 -5.30 3.61
C ALA A 198 3.50 -3.78 3.53
N GLY A 199 2.52 -3.14 4.19
CA GLY A 199 2.18 -1.72 3.99
C GLY A 199 2.96 -0.74 4.86
N SER A 200 3.78 -1.21 5.79
CA SER A 200 4.54 -0.37 6.72
C SER A 200 5.64 -1.18 7.41
N GLY A 201 6.49 -0.51 8.20
CA GLY A 201 7.41 -1.18 9.14
C GLY A 201 8.78 -1.52 8.58
N VAL A 202 9.15 -1.04 7.40
CA VAL A 202 10.52 -1.21 6.88
C VAL A 202 11.40 -0.04 7.32
N ASP A 203 12.21 -0.25 8.37
CA ASP A 203 13.08 0.78 8.93
C ASP A 203 14.57 0.46 8.76
N SER A 204 14.90 -0.73 8.28
CA SER A 204 16.28 -1.15 8.03
C SER A 204 16.35 -2.15 6.88
N LEU A 205 17.55 -2.37 6.34
CA LEU A 205 17.79 -3.43 5.34
C LEU A 205 17.60 -4.84 5.93
N GLU A 206 17.81 -5.01 7.24
CA GLU A 206 17.55 -6.27 7.92
C GLU A 206 16.07 -6.64 7.88
N HIS A 207 15.19 -5.65 8.10
CA HIS A 207 13.74 -5.82 7.94
C HIS A 207 13.33 -6.30 6.53
N LEU A 208 14.01 -5.80 5.50
CA LEU A 208 13.77 -6.31 4.13
C LEU A 208 14.17 -7.78 3.99
N HIS A 209 15.29 -8.19 4.60
CA HIS A 209 15.71 -9.59 4.56
C HIS A 209 14.70 -10.52 5.25
N GLU A 210 14.14 -10.09 6.38
CA GLU A 210 13.11 -10.86 7.11
C GLU A 210 11.81 -10.94 6.32
N LEU A 211 11.37 -9.85 5.67
CA LEU A 211 10.22 -9.89 4.75
C LEU A 211 10.46 -10.83 3.56
N CYS A 212 11.70 -10.93 3.07
CA CYS A 212 12.05 -11.87 2.03
C CYS A 212 11.74 -13.33 2.41
N ASP A 213 11.76 -13.70 3.68
CA ASP A 213 11.43 -15.05 4.14
C ASP A 213 9.93 -15.37 3.99
N LEU A 214 9.09 -14.35 3.82
CA LEU A 214 7.64 -14.50 3.59
C LEU A 214 7.27 -14.58 2.10
N VAL A 215 8.16 -14.21 1.19
CA VAL A 215 7.90 -14.25 -0.26
C VAL A 215 7.50 -15.65 -0.78
N PRO A 216 8.08 -16.77 -0.29
CA PRO A 216 7.63 -18.09 -0.67
C PRO A 216 6.17 -18.39 -0.34
N PHE A 217 5.60 -17.68 0.63
CA PHE A 217 4.24 -17.89 1.12
C PHE A 217 3.20 -16.94 0.51
N GLY A 218 3.61 -15.89 -0.24
CA GLY A 218 2.69 -14.99 -0.92
C GLY A 218 2.89 -13.50 -0.65
N LEU A 219 3.88 -13.12 0.18
CA LEU A 219 4.30 -11.72 0.24
C LEU A 219 4.95 -11.34 -1.10
N ASP A 220 4.39 -10.36 -1.81
CA ASP A 220 4.88 -9.99 -3.14
C ASP A 220 5.52 -8.59 -3.18
N SER A 221 5.30 -7.79 -2.16
CA SER A 221 5.85 -6.43 -2.11
C SER A 221 5.91 -5.85 -0.69
N ALA A 222 6.74 -4.83 -0.53
CA ALA A 222 6.85 -4.05 0.70
C ALA A 222 6.84 -2.55 0.39
N VAL A 223 6.02 -1.80 1.13
CA VAL A 223 5.99 -0.33 1.07
C VAL A 223 7.13 0.24 1.91
N ILE A 224 7.89 1.15 1.30
CA ILE A 224 9.01 1.84 1.95
C ILE A 224 8.76 3.35 1.82
N GLY A 225 8.58 4.03 2.93
CA GLY A 225 8.40 5.48 3.00
C GLY A 225 9.41 6.11 3.93
N HIS A 226 9.09 6.17 5.21
CA HIS A 226 9.83 6.91 6.22
C HIS A 226 11.36 6.64 6.24
N ALA A 227 11.80 5.41 6.08
CA ALA A 227 13.22 5.07 6.09
C ALA A 227 14.00 5.73 4.92
N LEU A 228 13.37 5.83 3.74
CA LEU A 228 13.93 6.52 2.59
C LEU A 228 13.98 8.04 2.81
N ASP A 229 12.89 8.62 3.33
CA ASP A 229 12.78 10.06 3.60
C ASP A 229 13.75 10.49 4.71
N ALA A 230 13.94 9.65 5.73
CA ALA A 230 14.89 9.87 6.80
C ALA A 230 16.36 9.58 6.39
N GLY A 231 16.59 9.05 5.18
CA GLY A 231 17.94 8.73 4.70
C GLY A 231 18.62 7.59 5.47
N VAL A 232 17.84 6.67 6.06
CA VAL A 232 18.38 5.51 6.79
C VAL A 232 19.15 4.60 5.83
N PHE A 233 18.62 4.42 4.63
CA PHE A 233 19.25 3.75 3.49
C PHE A 233 18.72 4.35 2.19
N THR A 234 19.40 4.14 1.08
CA THR A 234 18.93 4.56 -0.24
C THR A 234 18.02 3.49 -0.87
N PHE A 235 17.21 3.88 -1.85
CA PHE A 235 16.42 2.92 -2.61
C PHE A 235 17.31 1.90 -3.36
N ALA A 236 18.49 2.32 -3.82
CA ALA A 236 19.47 1.44 -4.43
C ALA A 236 20.00 0.39 -3.44
N ASP A 237 20.27 0.77 -2.18
CA ASP A 237 20.66 -0.18 -1.14
C ASP A 237 19.56 -1.21 -0.88
N ALA A 238 18.32 -0.77 -0.83
CA ALA A 238 17.16 -1.63 -0.64
C ALA A 238 16.98 -2.63 -1.79
N LEU A 239 17.11 -2.17 -3.05
CA LEU A 239 17.09 -3.04 -4.22
C LEU A 239 18.25 -4.06 -4.18
N ALA A 240 19.44 -3.63 -3.83
CA ALA A 240 20.61 -4.52 -3.71
C ALA A 240 20.40 -5.58 -2.61
N ALA A 241 19.79 -5.20 -1.48
CA ALA A 241 19.53 -6.12 -0.36
C ALA A 241 18.60 -7.28 -0.76
N ILE A 242 17.62 -7.06 -1.64
CA ILE A 242 16.71 -8.10 -2.08
C ILE A 242 17.15 -8.83 -3.35
N ALA A 243 18.00 -8.20 -4.19
CA ALA A 243 18.41 -8.73 -5.49
C ALA A 243 19.16 -10.06 -5.42
N ALA A 244 19.81 -10.36 -4.28
CA ALA A 244 20.48 -11.65 -4.06
C ALA A 244 19.51 -12.84 -3.99
N ARG A 245 18.24 -12.60 -3.69
CA ARG A 245 17.22 -13.63 -3.44
C ARG A 245 16.04 -13.57 -4.42
N TYR A 246 15.67 -12.38 -4.87
CA TYR A 246 14.48 -12.11 -5.70
C TYR A 246 14.82 -11.12 -6.80
N ASP A 247 14.08 -11.18 -7.93
CA ASP A 247 14.17 -10.18 -8.97
C ASP A 247 13.29 -8.97 -8.61
N PRO A 248 13.86 -7.79 -8.33
CA PRO A 248 13.10 -6.60 -8.01
C PRO A 248 12.57 -5.89 -9.26
N TYR A 249 12.99 -6.31 -10.48
CA TYR A 249 12.75 -5.59 -11.73
C TYR A 249 11.72 -6.26 -12.65
N GLU A 250 11.35 -7.51 -12.41
CA GLU A 250 10.35 -8.23 -13.22
C GLU A 250 8.91 -7.72 -13.03
N TRP A 251 8.68 -6.78 -12.11
CA TRP A 251 7.40 -6.10 -12.00
C TRP A 251 7.18 -5.21 -13.23
N GLY A 252 6.47 -5.75 -14.21
CA GLY A 252 5.90 -4.95 -15.28
C GLY A 252 4.42 -4.68 -15.00
N PRO A 253 3.84 -3.60 -15.58
CA PRO A 253 2.39 -3.50 -15.62
C PRO A 253 1.86 -4.80 -16.24
N ALA A 254 0.82 -5.37 -15.62
CA ALA A 254 0.09 -6.45 -16.25
C ALA A 254 -0.24 -5.97 -17.67
N GLN A 255 0.26 -6.68 -18.68
CA GLN A 255 -0.06 -6.33 -20.06
C GLN A 255 -1.58 -6.42 -20.20
N PRO A 256 -2.24 -5.45 -20.85
CA PRO A 256 -3.68 -5.43 -21.02
C PRO A 256 -4.18 -6.66 -21.78
#